data_40a7399adba975ca185742944dc80122
#
_entry.id   40a7399adba975ca185742944dc80122
#
_cell.length_a   1.000
_cell.length_b   1.000
_cell.length_c   1.000
_cell.angle_alpha   90.00
_cell.angle_beta   90.00
_cell.angle_gamma   90.00
#
_symmetry.space_group_name_H-M   'P 1'
#
loop_
_entity.id
_entity.type
_entity.pdbx_description
1 polymer ?
#
loop_
_entity_poly.entity_id
_entity_poly.type
_entity_poly.pdbx_seq_one_letter_code
_entity_poly.pdbx_strand_id
1 'polypeptide(L)'
;MTRRSAILANLLLSLPVVTGLLGTAPSALAQTGTMTATIPFAFSVGDQHLAAGSYSVERLSSYILSIRNNKTSRTIALPILGEQGRGYESQAHLVFQREGRGMYLTQAWFAGTNQYVKSTAKPKRDLERAKGSSSSGTIEVAAK
;
A
#
# COMPACT_ATOMS: atom_id res chain seq x y z
N MET A 1 -38.21 64.37 56.02
CA MET A 1 -37.65 64.74 54.71
C MET A 1 -36.81 63.64 54.19
N THR A 2 -37.28 63.07 53.18
CA THR A 2 -36.86 61.85 52.47
C THR A 2 -35.61 62.05 51.67
N ARG A 3 -34.63 61.18 51.78
CA ARG A 3 -33.63 60.95 50.71
C ARG A 3 -33.50 59.46 50.43
N ARG A 4 -34.04 59.11 49.28
CA ARG A 4 -33.93 57.79 48.70
C ARG A 4 -32.58 57.69 48.02
N SER A 5 -31.75 56.76 48.45
CA SER A 5 -30.53 56.39 47.74
C SER A 5 -30.81 55.11 46.94
N ALA A 6 -30.80 55.26 45.65
CA ALA A 6 -30.90 54.13 44.73
C ALA A 6 -29.53 53.47 44.60
N ILE A 7 -29.46 52.25 45.00
CA ILE A 7 -28.27 51.38 44.77
C ILE A 7 -28.46 50.66 43.40
N LEU A 8 -27.69 51.09 42.39
CA LEU A 8 -27.62 50.46 41.16
C LEU A 8 -26.69 49.20 41.29
N ALA A 9 -27.29 48.04 41.34
CA ALA A 9 -26.57 46.79 41.29
C ALA A 9 -26.18 46.50 39.85
N ASN A 10 -24.90 46.67 39.51
CA ASN A 10 -24.32 46.21 38.29
C ASN A 10 -24.16 44.71 38.35
N LEU A 11 -25.06 43.98 37.69
CA LEU A 11 -24.96 42.55 37.47
C LEU A 11 -24.06 42.32 36.24
N LEU A 12 -22.77 42.11 36.46
CA LEU A 12 -21.82 41.68 35.45
C LEU A 12 -22.09 40.21 35.10
N LEU A 13 -22.79 40.04 34.01
CA LEU A 13 -23.01 38.71 33.43
C LEU A 13 -21.73 38.24 32.72
N SER A 14 -20.90 37.50 33.46
CA SER A 14 -19.71 36.85 32.89
C SER A 14 -20.14 35.62 32.06
N LEU A 15 -20.16 35.76 30.74
CA LEU A 15 -20.26 34.61 29.84
C LEU A 15 -18.93 33.84 29.88
N PRO A 16 -18.94 32.53 30.15
CA PRO A 16 -17.77 31.69 29.89
C PRO A 16 -17.64 31.49 28.38
N VAL A 17 -16.57 32.03 27.80
CA VAL A 17 -16.11 31.68 26.46
C VAL A 17 -15.61 30.25 26.50
N VAL A 18 -16.46 29.31 26.11
CA VAL A 18 -16.04 27.92 25.82
C VAL A 18 -15.26 27.94 24.52
N THR A 19 -13.95 28.10 24.63
CA THR A 19 -13.04 27.93 23.52
C THR A 19 -13.01 26.42 23.20
N GLY A 20 -13.84 25.98 22.26
CA GLY A 20 -13.80 24.63 21.75
C GLY A 20 -12.46 24.41 21.08
N LEU A 21 -11.56 23.63 21.69
CA LEU A 21 -10.43 22.99 21.01
C LEU A 21 -11.02 22.04 19.96
N LEU A 22 -11.14 22.51 18.73
CA LEU A 22 -11.27 21.68 17.56
C LEU A 22 -9.94 20.91 17.44
N GLY A 23 -9.86 19.79 18.15
CA GLY A 23 -8.80 18.83 17.95
C GLY A 23 -8.84 18.37 16.50
N THR A 24 -7.90 18.85 15.69
CA THR A 24 -7.60 18.24 14.40
C THR A 24 -7.11 16.84 14.70
N ALA A 25 -8.01 15.86 14.62
CA ALA A 25 -7.62 14.46 14.61
C ALA A 25 -6.61 14.31 13.46
N PRO A 26 -5.39 13.81 13.71
CA PRO A 26 -4.50 13.49 12.63
C PRO A 26 -5.24 12.46 11.78
N SER A 27 -5.60 12.83 10.55
CA SER A 27 -6.06 11.88 9.57
C SER A 27 -4.95 10.83 9.49
N ALA A 28 -5.18 9.63 9.99
CA ALA A 28 -4.34 8.50 9.74
C ALA A 28 -4.34 8.33 8.22
N LEU A 29 -3.36 8.95 7.56
CA LEU A 29 -3.08 8.68 6.16
C LEU A 29 -2.85 7.17 6.12
N ALA A 30 -3.85 6.45 5.61
CA ALA A 30 -3.65 5.07 5.22
C ALA A 30 -2.37 5.11 4.38
N GLN A 31 -1.29 4.49 4.86
CA GLN A 31 -0.05 4.40 4.13
C GLN A 31 -0.35 3.57 2.89
N THR A 32 -0.81 4.24 1.86
CA THR A 32 -0.88 3.70 0.51
C THR A 32 0.56 3.54 0.09
N GLY A 33 1.11 2.35 0.33
CA GLY A 33 2.45 2.03 -0.14
C GLY A 33 2.43 2.09 -1.66
N THR A 34 3.14 3.05 -2.23
CA THR A 34 3.37 3.15 -3.67
C THR A 34 4.85 3.00 -3.92
N MET A 35 5.21 2.24 -4.94
CA MET A 35 6.59 2.09 -5.40
C MET A 35 6.65 2.06 -6.92
N THR A 36 7.80 2.42 -7.48
CA THR A 36 8.07 2.31 -8.91
C THR A 36 9.25 1.38 -9.14
N ALA A 37 9.08 0.41 -10.03
CA ALA A 37 10.12 -0.55 -10.38
C ALA A 37 10.28 -0.65 -11.90
N THR A 38 11.54 -0.81 -12.35
CA THR A 38 11.86 -1.15 -13.74
C THR A 38 12.18 -2.63 -13.81
N ILE A 39 11.31 -3.39 -14.47
CA ILE A 39 11.40 -4.85 -14.56
C ILE A 39 12.00 -5.20 -15.93
N PRO A 40 13.20 -5.81 -15.98
CA PRO A 40 13.94 -6.01 -17.22
C PRO A 40 13.48 -7.24 -18.03
N PHE A 41 12.48 -7.96 -17.58
CA PHE A 41 11.98 -9.19 -18.23
C PHE A 41 10.44 -9.19 -18.27
N ALA A 42 9.89 -10.00 -19.16
CA ALA A 42 8.45 -10.28 -19.18
C ALA A 42 8.07 -11.16 -17.99
N PHE A 43 6.94 -10.91 -17.38
CA PHE A 43 6.48 -11.62 -16.18
C PHE A 43 4.98 -11.82 -16.19
N SER A 44 4.54 -12.67 -15.28
CA SER A 44 3.12 -12.93 -15.07
C SER A 44 2.71 -12.57 -13.66
N VAL A 45 1.48 -12.07 -13.53
CA VAL A 45 0.81 -11.82 -12.27
C VAL A 45 -0.58 -12.45 -12.37
N GLY A 46 -0.78 -13.55 -11.67
CA GLY A 46 -1.96 -14.38 -11.92
C GLY A 46 -2.00 -14.87 -13.36
N ASP A 47 -3.12 -14.67 -14.02
CA ASP A 47 -3.31 -15.04 -15.43
C ASP A 47 -2.92 -13.92 -16.41
N GLN A 48 -2.40 -12.81 -15.93
CA GLN A 48 -2.00 -11.67 -16.76
C GLN A 48 -0.51 -11.72 -17.09
N HIS A 49 -0.19 -11.64 -18.40
CA HIS A 49 1.17 -11.50 -18.88
C HIS A 49 1.51 -10.04 -19.12
N LEU A 50 2.64 -9.62 -18.60
CA LEU A 50 3.15 -8.26 -18.67
C LEU A 50 4.54 -8.25 -19.31
N ALA A 51 4.79 -7.27 -20.18
CA ALA A 51 6.09 -7.11 -20.82
C ALA A 51 7.11 -6.52 -19.84
N ALA A 52 8.39 -6.59 -20.19
CA ALA A 52 9.43 -5.81 -19.53
C ALA A 52 9.10 -4.32 -19.60
N GLY A 53 9.39 -3.56 -18.54
CA GLY A 53 9.10 -2.13 -18.52
C GLY A 53 9.10 -1.51 -17.12
N SER A 54 8.72 -0.24 -17.05
CA SER A 54 8.55 0.49 -15.79
C SER A 54 7.11 0.41 -15.32
N TYR A 55 6.95 0.09 -14.05
CA TYR A 55 5.66 -0.13 -13.40
C TYR A 55 5.55 0.63 -12.10
N SER A 56 4.40 1.21 -11.86
CA SER A 56 3.99 1.71 -10.55
C SER A 56 3.14 0.65 -9.87
N VAL A 57 3.52 0.31 -8.65
CA VAL A 57 2.84 -0.69 -7.83
C VAL A 57 2.29 0.00 -6.60
N GLU A 58 0.99 -0.14 -6.36
CA GLU A 58 0.28 0.56 -5.31
C GLU A 58 -0.63 -0.41 -4.55
N ARG A 59 -0.58 -0.34 -3.23
CA ARG A 59 -1.50 -1.05 -2.37
C ARG A 59 -2.78 -0.22 -2.22
N LEU A 60 -3.84 -0.58 -2.92
CA LEU A 60 -5.13 0.12 -2.84
C LEU A 60 -5.90 -0.20 -1.55
N SER A 61 -5.70 -1.40 -1.00
CA SER A 61 -6.30 -1.84 0.25
C SER A 61 -5.49 -2.98 0.86
N SER A 62 -5.93 -3.51 2.01
CA SER A 62 -5.33 -4.69 2.62
C SER A 62 -5.39 -5.95 1.74
N TYR A 63 -6.26 -5.96 0.73
CA TYR A 63 -6.54 -7.13 -0.11
C TYR A 63 -6.31 -6.90 -1.59
N ILE A 64 -5.97 -5.68 -2.02
CA ILE A 64 -5.85 -5.34 -3.44
C ILE A 64 -4.55 -4.59 -3.70
N LEU A 65 -3.77 -5.13 -4.63
CA LEU A 65 -2.59 -4.50 -5.23
C LEU A 65 -2.91 -4.05 -6.65
N SER A 66 -2.55 -2.83 -6.99
CA SER A 66 -2.61 -2.28 -8.33
C SER A 66 -1.23 -2.28 -8.97
N ILE A 67 -1.13 -2.72 -10.20
CA ILE A 67 0.10 -2.66 -10.99
C ILE A 67 -0.21 -1.92 -12.29
N ARG A 68 0.43 -0.77 -12.48
CA ARG A 68 0.23 0.09 -13.63
C ARG A 68 1.50 0.17 -14.47
N ASN A 69 1.39 -0.10 -15.76
CA ASN A 69 2.47 0.15 -16.69
C ASN A 69 2.60 1.65 -16.98
N ASN A 70 3.77 2.23 -16.71
CA ASN A 70 3.99 3.68 -16.81
C ASN A 70 4.01 4.20 -18.26
N LYS A 71 4.29 3.31 -19.24
CA LYS A 71 4.30 3.67 -20.66
C LYS A 71 2.92 3.60 -21.30
N THR A 72 2.18 2.53 -21.01
CA THR A 72 0.88 2.26 -21.67
C THR A 72 -0.31 2.68 -20.82
N SER A 73 -0.08 3.08 -19.57
CA SER A 73 -1.11 3.37 -18.57
C SER A 73 -2.07 2.20 -18.27
N ARG A 74 -1.79 1.02 -18.82
CA ARG A 74 -2.56 -0.18 -18.51
C ARG A 74 -2.40 -0.52 -17.03
N THR A 75 -3.52 -0.67 -16.35
CA THR A 75 -3.57 -1.01 -14.94
C THR A 75 -4.24 -2.36 -14.75
N ILE A 76 -3.70 -3.18 -13.87
CA ILE A 76 -4.30 -4.42 -13.41
C ILE A 76 -4.42 -4.36 -11.88
N ALA A 77 -5.50 -4.89 -11.36
CA ALA A 77 -5.70 -5.07 -9.93
C ALA A 77 -5.72 -6.57 -9.63
N LEU A 78 -5.08 -6.96 -8.54
CA LEU A 78 -4.99 -8.36 -8.14
C LEU A 78 -5.24 -8.54 -6.65
N PRO A 79 -5.85 -9.66 -6.27
CA PRO A 79 -6.01 -10.00 -4.87
C PRO A 79 -4.66 -10.36 -4.24
N ILE A 80 -4.47 -9.90 -3.01
CA ILE A 80 -3.26 -10.12 -2.24
C ILE A 80 -3.60 -10.60 -0.83
N LEU A 81 -2.62 -11.25 -0.20
CA LEU A 81 -2.57 -11.49 1.24
C LEU A 81 -1.39 -10.73 1.81
N GLY A 82 -1.65 -9.98 2.89
CA GLY A 82 -0.58 -9.38 3.68
C GLY A 82 0.06 -10.45 4.57
N GLU A 83 1.37 -10.52 4.57
CA GLU A 83 2.16 -11.38 5.45
C GLU A 83 3.21 -10.55 6.18
N GLN A 84 3.63 -11.02 7.35
CA GLN A 84 4.65 -10.36 8.15
C GLN A 84 6.02 -10.97 7.82
N GLY A 85 6.97 -10.10 7.46
CA GLY A 85 8.36 -10.47 7.25
C GLY A 85 9.14 -10.62 8.56
N ARG A 86 10.35 -11.17 8.47
CA ARG A 86 11.23 -11.36 9.63
C ARG A 86 11.97 -10.10 10.08
N GLY A 87 11.99 -9.07 9.26
CA GLY A 87 12.73 -7.83 9.51
C GLY A 87 12.06 -6.63 8.88
N TYR A 88 12.60 -5.48 9.19
CA TYR A 88 12.17 -4.20 8.64
C TYR A 88 12.90 -3.96 7.31
N GLU A 89 12.14 -3.77 6.23
CA GLU A 89 12.73 -3.48 4.93
C GLU A 89 12.95 -1.98 4.75
N SER A 90 14.20 -1.58 4.55
CA SER A 90 14.55 -0.19 4.30
C SER A 90 14.27 0.24 2.86
N GLN A 91 14.25 -0.70 1.94
CA GLN A 91 14.02 -0.46 0.51
C GLN A 91 12.84 -1.27 -0.01
N ALA A 92 12.06 -0.63 -0.88
CA ALA A 92 11.01 -1.34 -1.59
C ALA A 92 11.60 -2.28 -2.64
N HIS A 93 11.02 -3.47 -2.81
CA HIS A 93 11.42 -4.40 -3.85
C HIS A 93 10.29 -5.37 -4.23
N LEU A 94 10.40 -5.93 -5.42
CA LEU A 94 9.51 -6.95 -5.95
C LEU A 94 10.24 -8.27 -6.03
N VAL A 95 9.59 -9.35 -5.60
CA VAL A 95 10.14 -10.71 -5.63
C VAL A 95 9.45 -11.52 -6.70
N PHE A 96 10.25 -12.04 -7.62
CA PHE A 96 9.80 -12.90 -8.71
C PHE A 96 10.32 -14.31 -8.50
N GLN A 97 9.48 -15.28 -8.80
CA GLN A 97 9.85 -16.67 -8.83
C GLN A 97 9.91 -17.15 -10.29
N ARG A 98 10.99 -17.83 -10.64
CA ARG A 98 11.12 -18.50 -11.93
C ARG A 98 10.50 -19.89 -11.82
N GLU A 99 9.59 -20.21 -12.72
CA GLU A 99 9.04 -21.55 -12.87
C GLU A 99 9.14 -21.94 -14.35
N GLY A 100 10.04 -22.85 -14.64
CA GLY A 100 10.38 -23.20 -16.04
C GLY A 100 10.89 -21.98 -16.83
N ARG A 101 10.16 -21.58 -17.86
CA ARG A 101 10.45 -20.37 -18.68
C ARG A 101 9.71 -19.12 -18.22
N GLY A 102 8.81 -19.23 -17.26
CA GLY A 102 7.99 -18.14 -16.78
C GLY A 102 8.62 -17.43 -15.57
N MET A 103 8.38 -16.12 -15.48
CA MET A 103 8.68 -15.30 -14.32
C MET A 103 7.37 -14.87 -13.70
N TYR A 104 7.18 -15.09 -12.41
CA TYR A 104 5.94 -14.81 -11.70
C TYR A 104 6.21 -13.86 -10.55
N LEU A 105 5.46 -12.75 -10.48
CA LEU A 105 5.49 -11.87 -9.32
C LEU A 105 4.81 -12.57 -8.14
N THR A 106 5.58 -12.79 -7.08
CA THR A 106 5.10 -13.50 -5.90
C THR A 106 4.94 -12.60 -4.69
N GLN A 107 5.80 -11.59 -4.54
CA GLN A 107 5.76 -10.69 -3.38
C GLN A 107 6.08 -9.25 -3.78
N ALA A 108 5.49 -8.30 -3.04
CA ALA A 108 5.83 -6.89 -3.10
C ALA A 108 6.10 -6.38 -1.68
N TRP A 109 7.30 -5.87 -1.47
CA TRP A 109 7.78 -5.30 -0.22
C TRP A 109 7.80 -3.78 -0.32
N PHE A 110 7.15 -3.12 0.61
CA PHE A 110 7.11 -1.65 0.66
C PHE A 110 8.13 -1.14 1.69
N ALA A 111 8.86 -0.08 1.32
CA ALA A 111 9.85 0.52 2.21
C ALA A 111 9.23 1.00 3.52
N GLY A 112 9.99 0.90 4.61
CA GLY A 112 9.54 1.33 5.92
C GLY A 112 8.54 0.40 6.61
N THR A 113 8.37 -0.84 6.12
CA THR A 113 7.48 -1.82 6.72
C THR A 113 8.18 -3.16 6.97
N ASN A 114 7.64 -3.95 7.89
CA ASN A 114 8.00 -5.35 8.06
C ASN A 114 6.95 -6.28 7.43
N GLN A 115 6.10 -5.73 6.56
CA GLN A 115 5.02 -6.45 5.91
C GLN A 115 5.25 -6.48 4.40
N TYR A 116 4.93 -7.60 3.80
CA TYR A 116 4.87 -7.75 2.36
C TYR A 116 3.50 -8.26 1.94
N VAL A 117 3.19 -8.08 0.69
CA VAL A 117 1.97 -8.61 0.09
C VAL A 117 2.34 -9.74 -0.86
N LYS A 118 1.60 -10.84 -0.77
CA LYS A 118 1.78 -12.02 -1.58
C LYS A 118 0.64 -12.13 -2.58
N SER A 119 0.97 -12.33 -3.84
CA SER A 119 -0.04 -12.62 -4.86
C SER A 119 -0.67 -13.98 -4.59
N THR A 120 -2.00 -14.03 -4.50
CA THR A 120 -2.74 -15.30 -4.35
C THR A 120 -3.06 -15.95 -5.70
N ALA A 121 -2.88 -15.21 -6.78
CA ALA A 121 -3.19 -15.67 -8.12
C ALA A 121 -2.04 -16.53 -8.65
N LYS A 122 -2.13 -17.83 -8.48
CA LYS A 122 -1.27 -18.81 -9.17
C LYS A 122 -1.95 -19.22 -10.47
N PRO A 123 -1.20 -19.19 -11.61
CA PRO A 123 -1.75 -19.71 -12.86
C PRO A 123 -2.04 -21.21 -12.73
N LYS A 124 -3.29 -21.59 -12.91
CA LYS A 124 -3.73 -22.99 -12.76
C LYS A 124 -3.06 -23.96 -13.75
N ARG A 125 -2.57 -23.46 -14.89
CA ARG A 125 -2.03 -24.29 -15.98
C ARG A 125 -0.54 -24.65 -15.85
N ASP A 126 0.24 -23.87 -15.09
CA ASP A 126 1.67 -24.08 -15.02
C ASP A 126 2.09 -24.98 -13.85
N LEU A 127 1.22 -25.19 -12.87
CA LEU A 127 1.44 -26.13 -11.78
C LEU A 127 1.53 -27.61 -12.25
N GLU A 128 0.86 -27.95 -13.34
CA GLU A 128 0.92 -29.31 -13.90
C GLU A 128 2.16 -29.54 -14.79
N ARG A 129 2.68 -28.49 -15.42
CA ARG A 129 3.90 -28.54 -16.21
C ARG A 129 5.19 -28.44 -15.38
N ALA A 130 5.13 -27.80 -14.23
CA ALA A 130 6.29 -27.61 -13.35
C ALA A 130 6.73 -28.90 -12.63
N LYS A 131 5.94 -29.96 -12.64
CA LYS A 131 6.31 -31.26 -12.09
C LYS A 131 7.47 -31.95 -12.83
N GLY A 132 7.89 -31.42 -13.97
CA GLY A 132 8.94 -32.00 -14.81
C GLY A 132 10.21 -31.17 -15.01
N SER A 133 10.31 -29.95 -14.48
CA SER A 133 11.50 -29.11 -14.72
C SER A 133 11.86 -28.31 -13.46
N SER A 134 12.86 -28.78 -12.76
CA SER A 134 13.40 -28.25 -11.52
C SER A 134 14.38 -27.09 -11.70
N SER A 135 13.97 -25.99 -12.34
CA SER A 135 14.72 -24.73 -12.27
C SER A 135 13.85 -23.69 -11.58
N SER A 136 13.78 -23.77 -10.28
CA SER A 136 13.17 -22.74 -9.44
C SER A 136 14.26 -21.77 -8.98
N GLY A 137 14.07 -20.48 -9.25
CA GLY A 137 14.98 -19.42 -8.81
C GLY A 137 14.19 -18.19 -8.39
N THR A 138 14.68 -17.49 -7.39
CA THR A 138 14.10 -16.22 -6.94
C THR A 138 14.92 -15.06 -7.47
N ILE A 139 14.27 -14.02 -7.97
CA ILE A 139 14.88 -12.79 -8.45
C ILE A 139 14.22 -11.63 -7.73
N GLU A 140 15.03 -10.73 -7.19
CA GLU A 140 14.58 -9.50 -6.56
C GLU A 140 14.86 -8.31 -7.48
N VAL A 141 13.88 -7.43 -7.62
CA VAL A 141 13.98 -6.19 -8.38
C VAL A 141 13.74 -5.03 -7.43
N ALA A 142 14.78 -4.19 -7.26
CA ALA A 142 14.68 -3.01 -6.44
C ALA A 142 13.63 -2.04 -7.00
N ALA A 143 12.94 -1.36 -6.08
CA ALA A 143 11.95 -0.34 -6.39
C ALA A 143 12.27 0.96 -5.60
N LYS A 144 11.71 2.05 -6.04
CA LYS A 144 11.84 3.37 -5.41
C LYS A 144 10.48 3.91 -5.01
#